data_000a8b1f0067679359715e18270651d2
#
_entry.id   000a8b1f0067679359715e18270651d2
#
_cell.length_a   1.000
_cell.length_b   1.000
_cell.length_c   1.000
_cell.angle_alpha   90.00
_cell.angle_beta   90.00
_cell.angle_gamma   90.00
#
_symmetry.space_group_name_H-M   'P 1'
#
loop_
_entity.id
_entity.type
_entity.pdbx_description
1 polymer ?
#
loop_
_entity_poly.entity_id
_entity_poly.type
_entity_poly.pdbx_seq_one_letter_code
_entity_poly.pdbx_strand_id
1 'polypeptide(L)'
;MQLRWTEEAANDLERIADYFLIHAPDRAQELVRRVYDAPATLLTFPNRGRSGKREGTRELVLAPLPYIVVYTVRGDLVVVVRILHGAQQWP
;
A
#
# COMPACT_ATOMS: atom_id res chain seq x y z
N MET A 1 -4.95 16.22 -7.68
CA MET A 1 -5.28 14.85 -7.25
C MET A 1 -4.91 14.69 -5.80
N GLN A 2 -5.72 14.01 -5.01
CA GLN A 2 -5.52 13.83 -3.58
C GLN A 2 -5.35 12.36 -3.26
N LEU A 3 -4.61 12.08 -2.19
CA LEU A 3 -4.37 10.74 -1.68
C LEU A 3 -5.07 10.59 -0.33
N ARG A 4 -5.82 9.51 -0.18
CA ARG A 4 -6.50 9.15 1.08
C ARG A 4 -6.18 7.71 1.42
N TRP A 5 -6.24 7.41 2.71
CA TRP A 5 -6.05 6.05 3.24
C TRP A 5 -7.33 5.66 3.97
N THR A 6 -7.80 4.44 3.75
CA THR A 6 -8.85 3.89 4.59
C THR A 6 -8.30 3.59 5.98
N GLU A 7 -9.19 3.47 6.95
CA GLU A 7 -8.80 3.03 8.29
C GLU A 7 -8.14 1.65 8.26
N GLU A 8 -8.65 0.74 7.44
CA GLU A 8 -8.08 -0.59 7.29
C GLU A 8 -6.65 -0.54 6.74
N ALA A 9 -6.40 0.31 5.75
CA ALA A 9 -5.06 0.48 5.19
C ALA A 9 -4.09 1.08 6.21
N ALA A 10 -4.56 2.04 7.00
CA ALA A 10 -3.75 2.62 8.08
C ALA A 10 -3.41 1.57 9.13
N ASN A 11 -4.37 0.71 9.48
CA ASN A 11 -4.13 -0.39 10.41
C ASN A 11 -3.15 -1.41 9.84
N ASP A 12 -3.23 -1.68 8.52
CA ASP A 12 -2.26 -2.55 7.85
C ASP A 12 -0.84 -1.99 8.00
N LEU A 13 -0.66 -0.69 7.77
CA LEU A 13 0.65 -0.06 7.90
C LEU A 13 1.18 -0.17 9.33
N GLU A 14 0.31 0.00 10.32
CA GLU A 14 0.70 -0.13 11.72
C GLU A 14 1.19 -1.54 12.04
N ARG A 15 0.49 -2.57 11.55
CA ARG A 15 0.93 -3.96 11.73
C ARG A 15 2.26 -4.24 11.04
N ILE A 16 2.47 -3.66 9.86
CA ILE A 16 3.73 -3.78 9.14
C ILE A 16 4.86 -3.12 9.93
N ALA A 17 4.60 -1.95 10.50
CA ALA A 17 5.58 -1.25 11.34
C ALA A 17 5.97 -2.08 12.56
N ASP A 18 4.99 -2.68 13.23
CA ASP A 18 5.24 -3.54 14.39
C ASP A 18 6.09 -4.75 14.00
N TYR A 19 5.79 -5.36 12.86
CA TYR A 19 6.57 -6.48 12.34
C TYR A 19 8.04 -6.09 12.14
N PHE A 20 8.29 -4.96 11.50
CA PHE A 20 9.66 -4.52 11.24
C PHE A 20 10.39 -4.15 12.53
N LEU A 21 9.70 -3.58 13.52
CA LEU A 21 10.32 -3.27 14.81
C LEU A 21 10.82 -4.53 15.52
N ILE A 22 10.13 -5.65 15.34
CA ILE A 22 10.53 -6.93 15.95
C ILE A 22 11.63 -7.61 15.13
N HIS A 23 11.48 -7.65 13.79
CA HIS A 23 12.32 -8.51 12.94
C HIS A 23 13.48 -7.78 12.27
N ALA A 24 13.41 -6.45 12.15
CA ALA A 24 14.45 -5.65 11.50
C ALA A 24 14.55 -4.27 12.16
N PRO A 25 14.81 -4.21 13.49
CA PRO A 25 14.74 -2.94 14.23
C PRO A 25 15.66 -1.87 13.66
N ASP A 26 16.85 -2.24 13.15
CA ASP A 26 17.80 -1.28 12.60
C ASP A 26 17.33 -0.64 11.31
N ARG A 27 16.39 -1.29 10.61
CA ARG A 27 15.90 -0.82 9.33
C ARG A 27 14.41 -0.48 9.35
N ALA A 28 13.76 -0.63 10.50
CA ALA A 28 12.30 -0.50 10.61
C ALA A 28 11.81 0.83 10.07
N GLN A 29 12.43 1.94 10.46
CA GLN A 29 12.01 3.27 10.04
C GLN A 29 12.11 3.44 8.52
N GLU A 30 13.22 2.99 7.94
CA GLU A 30 13.42 3.06 6.49
C GLU A 30 12.38 2.23 5.75
N LEU A 31 12.14 0.99 6.19
CA LEU A 31 11.24 0.07 5.51
C LEU A 31 9.78 0.55 5.60
N VAL A 32 9.36 1.02 6.77
CA VAL A 32 8.01 1.59 6.94
C VAL A 32 7.83 2.82 6.06
N ARG A 33 8.85 3.68 6.01
CA ARG A 33 8.79 4.88 5.17
C ARG A 33 8.61 4.52 3.70
N ARG A 34 9.29 3.48 3.22
CA ARG A 34 9.16 3.04 1.83
C ARG A 34 7.75 2.59 1.52
N VAL A 35 7.10 1.85 2.44
CA VAL A 35 5.71 1.43 2.27
C VAL A 35 4.78 2.64 2.32
N TYR A 36 4.99 3.53 3.28
CA TYR A 36 4.14 4.72 3.45
C TYR A 36 4.22 5.66 2.26
N ASP A 37 5.41 5.86 1.70
CA ASP A 37 5.61 6.83 0.62
C ASP A 37 5.21 6.29 -0.75
N ALA A 38 5.16 4.97 -0.94
CA ALA A 38 4.91 4.37 -2.24
C ALA A 38 3.60 4.84 -2.89
N PRO A 39 2.46 4.95 -2.18
CA PRO A 39 1.22 5.38 -2.80
C PRO A 39 1.25 6.80 -3.37
N ALA A 40 2.13 7.67 -2.88
CA ALA A 40 2.23 9.04 -3.40
C ALA A 40 2.62 9.09 -4.87
N THR A 41 3.31 8.06 -5.38
CA THR A 41 3.66 7.95 -6.80
C THR A 41 2.42 7.85 -7.68
N LEU A 42 1.32 7.38 -7.12
CA LEU A 42 0.06 7.23 -7.85
C LEU A 42 -0.63 8.57 -8.14
N LEU A 43 -0.22 9.63 -7.46
CA LEU A 43 -0.71 10.97 -7.76
C LEU A 43 -0.23 11.45 -9.13
N THR A 44 0.94 10.98 -9.56
CA THR A 44 1.48 11.28 -10.88
C THR A 44 1.05 10.23 -11.91
N PHE A 45 1.04 8.95 -11.52
CA PHE A 45 0.73 7.82 -12.40
C PHE A 45 -0.36 6.94 -11.77
N PRO A 46 -1.63 7.38 -11.79
CA PRO A 46 -2.70 6.65 -11.07
C PRO A 46 -3.00 5.27 -11.64
N ASN A 47 -2.69 5.03 -12.91
CA ASN A 47 -2.95 3.73 -13.54
C ASN A 47 -1.71 2.81 -13.53
N ARG A 48 -0.70 3.15 -12.75
CA ARG A 48 0.54 2.39 -12.68
C ARG A 48 0.36 0.98 -12.16
N GLY A 49 -0.58 0.78 -11.23
CA GLY A 49 -0.86 -0.55 -10.68
C GLY A 49 -1.60 -1.43 -11.68
N ARG A 50 -1.44 -2.75 -11.52
CA ARG A 50 -2.17 -3.74 -12.32
C ARG A 50 -3.62 -3.82 -11.85
N SER A 51 -4.49 -4.40 -12.67
CA SER A 51 -5.88 -4.65 -12.28
C SER A 51 -5.94 -5.54 -11.03
N GLY A 52 -6.74 -5.15 -10.06
CA GLY A 52 -6.91 -5.89 -8.82
C GLY A 52 -7.94 -7.00 -8.95
N LYS A 53 -8.02 -7.83 -7.91
CA LYS A 53 -8.96 -8.95 -7.86
C LYS A 53 -10.41 -8.49 -7.75
N ARG A 54 -10.64 -7.41 -7.02
CA ARG A 54 -11.98 -6.82 -6.92
C ARG A 54 -12.13 -5.78 -8.01
N GLU A 55 -13.30 -5.77 -8.66
CA GLU A 55 -13.59 -4.80 -9.70
C GLU A 55 -13.39 -3.37 -9.18
N GLY A 56 -12.79 -2.53 -10.01
CA GLY A 56 -12.52 -1.14 -9.66
C GLY A 56 -11.28 -0.92 -8.83
N THR A 57 -10.57 -1.98 -8.44
CA THR A 57 -9.31 -1.85 -7.70
C THR A 57 -8.10 -2.07 -8.60
N ARG A 58 -6.97 -1.53 -8.16
CA ARG A 58 -5.66 -1.76 -8.74
C ARG A 58 -4.68 -2.16 -7.63
N GLU A 59 -3.59 -2.79 -8.03
CA GLU A 59 -2.56 -3.28 -7.12
C GLU A 59 -1.20 -2.77 -7.54
N LEU A 60 -0.54 -2.03 -6.65
CA LEU A 60 0.83 -1.58 -6.84
C LEU A 60 1.74 -2.50 -6.04
N VAL A 61 2.56 -3.29 -6.75
CA VAL A 61 3.51 -4.21 -6.13
C VAL A 61 4.75 -3.44 -5.73
N LEU A 62 5.18 -3.59 -4.47
CA LEU A 62 6.30 -2.84 -3.92
C LEU A 62 7.62 -3.61 -3.96
N ALA A 63 7.77 -4.58 -4.89
CA ALA A 63 9.00 -5.37 -4.98
C ALA A 63 10.26 -4.49 -4.88
N PRO A 64 11.32 -4.94 -4.19
CA PRO A 64 11.49 -6.28 -3.61
C PRO A 64 10.79 -6.51 -2.27
N LEU A 65 10.11 -5.52 -1.71
CA LEU A 65 9.31 -5.72 -0.49
C LEU A 65 8.10 -6.59 -0.81
N PRO A 66 7.70 -7.47 0.11
CA PRO A 66 6.61 -8.43 -0.14
C PRO A 66 5.21 -7.83 0.06
N TYR A 67 5.06 -6.55 -0.24
CA TYR A 67 3.80 -5.84 0.01
C TYR A 67 3.16 -5.37 -1.28
N ILE A 68 1.83 -5.29 -1.25
CA ILE A 68 1.01 -4.84 -2.36
C ILE A 68 0.06 -3.76 -1.84
N VAL A 69 0.06 -2.62 -2.50
CA VAL A 69 -0.89 -1.54 -2.21
C VAL A 69 -2.13 -1.74 -3.07
N VAL A 70 -3.26 -2.02 -2.44
CA VAL A 70 -4.55 -2.09 -3.13
C VAL A 70 -5.18 -0.70 -3.07
N TYR A 71 -5.57 -0.15 -4.23
CA TYR A 71 -6.10 1.21 -4.29
C TYR A 71 -7.19 1.32 -5.33
N THR A 72 -7.96 2.41 -5.25
CA THR A 72 -8.94 2.81 -6.25
C THR A 72 -8.65 4.22 -6.72
N VAL A 73 -9.07 4.54 -7.94
CA VAL A 73 -9.00 5.90 -8.48
C VAL A 73 -10.43 6.34 -8.76
N ARG A 74 -10.84 7.45 -8.15
CA ARG A 74 -12.19 8.01 -8.34
C ARG A 74 -12.05 9.50 -8.62
N GLY A 75 -12.20 9.86 -9.89
CA GLY A 75 -12.02 11.25 -10.30
C GLY A 75 -10.63 11.73 -9.91
N ASP A 76 -10.58 12.70 -9.02
CA ASP A 76 -9.35 13.35 -8.58
C ASP A 76 -8.79 12.76 -7.29
N LEU A 77 -9.26 11.58 -6.90
CA LEU A 77 -8.94 10.95 -5.63
C LEU A 77 -8.35 9.57 -5.82
N VAL A 78 -7.19 9.34 -5.22
CA VAL A 78 -6.60 8.00 -5.07
C VAL A 78 -6.84 7.56 -3.63
N VAL A 79 -7.47 6.40 -3.45
CA VAL A 79 -7.75 5.86 -2.12
C VAL A 79 -6.97 4.56 -1.94
N VAL A 80 -6.09 4.53 -0.94
CA VAL A 80 -5.41 3.31 -0.53
C VAL A 80 -6.40 2.50 0.30
N VAL A 81 -6.80 1.34 -0.22
CA VAL A 81 -7.84 0.50 0.40
C VAL A 81 -7.23 -0.49 1.39
N ARG A 82 -6.11 -1.10 1.03
CA ARG A 82 -5.39 -2.06 1.86
C ARG A 82 -3.90 -2.04 1.53
N ILE A 83 -3.07 -2.44 2.50
CA ILE A 83 -1.68 -2.84 2.25
C ILE A 83 -1.59 -4.31 2.64
N LEU A 84 -1.33 -5.17 1.65
CA LEU A 84 -1.33 -6.61 1.84
C LEU A 84 0.07 -7.19 1.73
N HIS A 85 0.34 -8.22 2.51
CA HIS A 85 1.48 -9.10 2.23
C HIS A 85 1.15 -9.93 0.98
N GLY A 86 2.15 -10.20 0.14
CA GLY A 86 1.91 -10.86 -1.15
C GLY A 86 1.25 -12.23 -1.05
N ALA A 87 1.42 -12.94 0.09
CA ALA A 87 0.80 -14.24 0.32
C ALA A 87 -0.61 -14.15 0.91
N GLN A 88 -1.07 -12.96 1.26
CA GLN A 88 -2.35 -12.73 1.90
C GLN A 88 -3.48 -12.81 0.88
N GLN A 89 -4.58 -13.47 1.24
CA GLN A 89 -5.75 -13.51 0.38
C GLN A 89 -6.63 -12.28 0.62
N TRP A 90 -7.10 -11.69 -0.48
CA TRP A 90 -8.01 -10.54 -0.44
C TRP A 90 -8.84 -10.52 -1.72
N PRO A 91 -10.08 -10.20 -1.72
CA PRO A 91 -10.90 -9.73 -0.58
C PRO A 91 -11.20 -10.77 0.44
#